data_c363c5ddbc3f51559934fbd64185f496
#
_entry.id   c363c5ddbc3f51559934fbd64185f496
#
_cell.length_a   1.000
_cell.length_b   1.000
_cell.length_c   1.000
_cell.angle_alpha   90.00
_cell.angle_beta   90.00
_cell.angle_gamma   90.00
#
_symmetry.space_group_name_H-M   'P 1'
#
loop_
_entity.id
_entity.type
_entity.pdbx_description
1 polymer ?
#
loop_
_entity_poly.entity_id
_entity_poly.type
_entity_poly.pdbx_seq_one_letter_code
_entity_poly.pdbx_strand_id
1 'polypeptide(L)'
;ALCGAALLLFSGCGANPGKASAGSGLYAASLSEAEVFLDLPTLRQYGDYTCGATCVQMLMNALFPYEGDRNLTGYEEALGTTPEAGTPPEAITLFFEDTGVAFTATQNLTLSDLKAALSAGHPVLLPLQAWSADGSYNVDDPTDPETYLAEGHWVICVGYADAARPYFIFNDPACVGHTLIAADEFDRRWIDQSGDGTVYD
;
A
#
# COMPACT_ATOMS: atom_id res chain seq x y z
N ALA A 1 20.80 1.56 -10.79
CA ALA A 1 19.38 1.74 -11.08
C ALA A 1 18.64 0.61 -10.39
N LEU A 2 18.04 0.88 -9.24
CA LEU A 2 17.17 -0.04 -8.53
C LEU A 2 15.75 0.30 -8.98
N CYS A 3 15.35 -0.19 -10.14
CA CYS A 3 13.97 -0.19 -10.59
C CYS A 3 13.39 -1.56 -10.30
N GLY A 4 12.55 -1.66 -9.32
CA GLY A 4 11.82 -2.85 -8.97
C GLY A 4 10.78 -2.54 -7.92
N ALA A 5 9.72 -3.33 -7.83
CA ALA A 5 8.74 -3.17 -6.78
C ALA A 5 9.45 -3.10 -5.42
N ALA A 6 9.51 -1.90 -4.86
CA ALA A 6 10.20 -1.65 -3.61
C ALA A 6 9.19 -1.80 -2.48
N LEU A 7 9.40 -2.80 -1.63
CA LEU A 7 8.67 -2.93 -0.38
C LEU A 7 9.33 -2.04 0.66
N LEU A 8 8.59 -1.13 1.24
CA LEU A 8 9.07 -0.26 2.30
C LEU A 8 8.53 -0.72 3.65
N LEU A 9 9.42 -1.25 4.47
CA LEU A 9 9.14 -1.63 5.86
C LEU A 9 9.49 -0.46 6.78
N PHE A 10 8.57 -0.01 7.59
CA PHE A 10 8.78 1.10 8.50
C PHE A 10 8.99 0.61 9.93
N SER A 11 10.18 0.92 10.48
CA SER A 11 10.52 0.65 11.89
C SER A 11 10.09 1.83 12.74
N GLY A 12 9.20 1.62 13.69
CA GLY A 12 8.91 2.62 14.71
C GLY A 12 7.48 3.11 14.87
N CYS A 13 6.54 2.58 14.07
CA CYS A 13 5.14 2.71 14.45
C CYS A 13 4.88 1.83 15.68
N GLY A 14 4.91 2.43 16.85
CA GLY A 14 4.34 1.83 18.05
C GLY A 14 2.81 1.78 17.94
N ALA A 15 2.33 1.18 16.87
CA ALA A 15 0.91 0.93 16.71
C ALA A 15 0.52 -0.12 17.76
N ASN A 16 -0.17 0.32 18.81
CA ASN A 16 -0.90 -0.60 19.66
C ASN A 16 -1.83 -1.41 18.73
N PRO A 17 -1.89 -2.74 18.85
CA PRO A 17 -2.94 -3.51 18.21
C PRO A 17 -4.27 -3.06 18.82
N GLY A 18 -4.85 -2.03 18.22
CA GLY A 18 -6.10 -1.43 18.65
C GLY A 18 -7.25 -2.36 18.29
N LYS A 19 -8.17 -2.54 19.21
CA LYS A 19 -9.48 -3.10 18.88
C LYS A 19 -10.11 -2.23 17.80
N ALA A 20 -10.44 -2.83 16.66
CA ALA A 20 -11.06 -2.18 15.52
C ALA A 20 -12.23 -1.30 15.95
N SER A 21 -12.20 -0.04 15.57
CA SER A 21 -13.33 0.89 15.72
C SER A 21 -14.43 0.48 14.73
N ALA A 22 -15.64 0.32 15.23
CA ALA A 22 -16.79 -0.17 14.48
C ALA A 22 -17.25 0.83 13.40
N GLY A 23 -16.79 0.63 12.17
CA GLY A 23 -17.35 1.25 10.97
C GLY A 23 -18.14 0.21 10.17
N SER A 24 -19.31 0.54 9.71
CA SER A 24 -20.34 -0.21 8.97
C SER A 24 -20.27 -1.76 8.97
N GLY A 25 -21.36 -2.42 9.34
CA GLY A 25 -21.46 -3.79 9.82
C GLY A 25 -20.79 -4.95 9.05
N LEU A 26 -20.49 -4.83 7.75
CA LEU A 26 -19.78 -5.88 6.98
C LEU A 26 -18.25 -5.79 7.15
N TYR A 27 -17.71 -4.58 7.18
CA TYR A 27 -16.28 -4.34 7.38
C TYR A 27 -15.84 -4.58 8.84
N ALA A 28 -16.70 -4.26 9.80
CA ALA A 28 -16.41 -4.46 11.22
C ALA A 28 -16.23 -5.94 11.58
N ALA A 29 -16.99 -6.84 10.98
CA ALA A 29 -16.86 -8.27 11.20
C ALA A 29 -15.53 -8.81 10.65
N SER A 30 -15.13 -8.37 9.47
CA SER A 30 -13.90 -8.82 8.82
C SER A 30 -12.63 -8.31 9.50
N LEU A 31 -12.60 -7.05 9.94
CA LEU A 31 -11.48 -6.52 10.72
C LEU A 31 -11.37 -7.15 12.12
N SER A 32 -12.47 -7.57 12.71
CA SER A 32 -12.48 -8.26 14.01
C SER A 32 -11.88 -9.67 13.95
N GLU A 33 -11.76 -10.26 12.77
CA GLU A 33 -11.14 -11.55 12.53
C GLU A 33 -9.64 -11.43 12.19
N ALA A 34 -9.12 -10.20 12.07
CA ALA A 34 -7.71 -9.99 11.76
C ALA A 34 -6.82 -10.52 12.89
N GLU A 35 -5.81 -11.30 12.52
CA GLU A 35 -4.75 -11.73 13.43
C GLU A 35 -3.79 -10.59 13.72
N VAL A 36 -3.52 -9.77 12.70
CA VAL A 36 -2.73 -8.56 12.79
C VAL A 36 -3.48 -7.43 12.11
N PHE A 37 -3.60 -6.30 12.79
CA PHE A 37 -4.12 -5.07 12.23
C PHE A 37 -3.39 -3.88 12.84
N LEU A 38 -2.71 -3.12 11.99
CA LEU A 38 -2.03 -1.89 12.34
C LEU A 38 -2.95 -0.72 12.02
N ASP A 39 -3.46 -0.05 13.06
CA ASP A 39 -4.40 1.07 12.91
C ASP A 39 -3.64 2.34 12.49
N LEU A 40 -3.54 2.56 11.18
CA LEU A 40 -2.97 3.75 10.58
C LEU A 40 -4.08 4.66 10.04
N PRO A 41 -3.84 5.99 10.01
CA PRO A 41 -4.77 6.92 9.37
C PRO A 41 -5.05 6.55 7.92
N THR A 42 -6.30 6.61 7.50
CA THR A 42 -6.69 6.42 6.09
C THR A 42 -6.96 7.77 5.44
N LEU A 43 -6.43 7.97 4.23
CA LEU A 43 -6.69 9.13 3.39
C LEU A 43 -7.16 8.68 2.01
N ARG A 44 -8.03 9.46 1.39
CA ARG A 44 -8.43 9.24 0.01
C ARG A 44 -7.56 10.06 -0.93
N GLN A 45 -7.11 9.42 -2.01
CA GLN A 45 -6.37 10.10 -3.07
C GLN A 45 -7.25 11.11 -3.81
N TYR A 46 -6.60 12.10 -4.36
CA TYR A 46 -7.17 13.08 -5.25
C TYR A 46 -6.69 12.80 -6.69
N GLY A 47 -7.62 12.50 -7.58
CA GLY A 47 -7.29 12.09 -8.96
C GLY A 47 -6.73 10.66 -9.05
N ASP A 48 -6.37 10.25 -10.26
CA ASP A 48 -6.06 8.86 -10.57
C ASP A 48 -4.58 8.52 -10.37
N TYR A 49 -3.71 9.50 -10.17
CA TYR A 49 -2.27 9.36 -10.17
C TYR A 49 -1.59 9.61 -8.81
N THR A 50 -2.34 10.04 -7.77
CA THR A 50 -1.76 10.48 -6.50
C THR A 50 -1.71 9.40 -5.42
N CYS A 51 -1.93 8.12 -5.78
CA CYS A 51 -1.97 7.02 -4.83
C CYS A 51 -0.69 6.90 -3.99
N GLY A 52 0.49 6.96 -4.61
CA GLY A 52 1.77 6.89 -3.91
C GLY A 52 2.00 8.07 -2.97
N ALA A 53 1.75 9.31 -3.42
CA ALA A 53 1.87 10.50 -2.58
C ALA A 53 0.90 10.45 -1.39
N THR A 54 -0.32 9.94 -1.60
CA THR A 54 -1.31 9.76 -0.51
C THR A 54 -0.88 8.68 0.47
N CYS A 55 -0.32 7.58 0.01
CA CYS A 55 0.25 6.54 0.88
C CYS A 55 1.41 7.08 1.74
N VAL A 56 2.34 7.82 1.14
CA VAL A 56 3.43 8.47 1.89
C VAL A 56 2.86 9.44 2.93
N GLN A 57 1.85 10.22 2.59
CA GLN A 57 1.18 11.12 3.55
C GLN A 57 0.54 10.34 4.71
N MET A 58 -0.14 9.22 4.45
CA MET A 58 -0.71 8.37 5.52
C MET A 58 0.37 7.88 6.48
N LEU A 59 1.51 7.41 5.94
CA LEU A 59 2.64 6.94 6.75
C LEU A 59 3.27 8.07 7.57
N MET A 60 3.52 9.22 6.96
CA MET A 60 4.07 10.39 7.65
C MET A 60 3.14 10.89 8.75
N ASN A 61 1.82 10.89 8.53
CA ASN A 61 0.84 11.24 9.55
C ASN A 61 0.83 10.25 10.72
N ALA A 62 1.08 8.96 10.44
CA ALA A 62 1.19 7.94 11.49
C ALA A 62 2.48 8.07 12.31
N LEU A 63 3.60 8.36 11.63
CA LEU A 63 4.91 8.48 12.27
C LEU A 63 5.08 9.82 13.03
N PHE A 64 4.51 10.89 12.49
CA PHE A 64 4.68 12.26 12.98
C PHE A 64 3.33 12.98 13.13
N PRO A 65 2.44 12.52 14.03
CA PRO A 65 1.07 13.02 14.12
C PRO A 65 0.95 14.50 14.51
N TYR A 66 2.04 15.15 14.90
CA TYR A 66 2.08 16.55 15.34
C TYR A 66 2.99 17.43 14.48
N GLU A 67 3.66 16.88 13.51
CA GLU A 67 4.58 17.61 12.65
C GLU A 67 3.93 18.01 11.34
N GLY A 68 3.24 19.15 11.38
CA GLY A 68 3.03 20.03 10.22
C GLY A 68 2.19 19.52 9.07
N ASP A 69 1.35 20.39 8.64
CA ASP A 69 0.49 20.32 7.46
C ASP A 69 1.26 20.26 6.12
N ARG A 70 1.98 19.20 5.84
CA ARG A 70 2.16 18.90 4.42
C ARG A 70 0.80 18.43 3.90
N ASN A 71 0.16 19.28 3.12
CA ASN A 71 -0.99 18.89 2.35
C ASN A 71 -0.56 17.93 1.22
N LEU A 72 -1.48 17.26 0.58
CA LEU A 72 -1.19 16.32 -0.50
C LEU A 72 -0.32 16.93 -1.60
N THR A 73 -0.54 18.18 -2.00
CA THR A 73 0.27 18.91 -3.00
C THR A 73 1.75 18.96 -2.60
N GLY A 74 2.05 19.18 -1.33
CA GLY A 74 3.43 19.17 -0.86
C GLY A 74 4.11 17.80 -0.99
N TYR A 75 3.37 16.70 -0.84
CA TYR A 75 3.90 15.36 -1.08
C TYR A 75 4.04 15.05 -2.57
N GLU A 76 3.08 15.46 -3.42
CA GLU A 76 3.20 15.34 -4.87
C GLU A 76 4.46 16.03 -5.40
N GLU A 77 4.70 17.27 -4.98
CA GLU A 77 5.90 18.04 -5.36
C GLU A 77 7.19 17.37 -4.86
N ALA A 78 7.23 16.95 -3.59
CA ALA A 78 8.41 16.31 -3.00
C ALA A 78 8.76 14.96 -3.64
N LEU A 79 7.76 14.22 -4.12
CA LEU A 79 7.90 12.92 -4.75
C LEU A 79 7.96 12.99 -6.28
N GLY A 80 7.83 14.17 -6.87
CA GLY A 80 7.78 14.32 -8.32
C GLY A 80 6.62 13.56 -8.96
N THR A 81 5.51 13.43 -8.22
CA THR A 81 4.31 12.74 -8.71
C THR A 81 3.68 13.51 -9.87
N THR A 82 3.38 12.81 -10.96
CA THR A 82 2.76 13.42 -12.16
C THR A 82 1.58 12.59 -12.67
N PRO A 83 0.65 13.23 -13.42
CA PRO A 83 -0.47 12.48 -14.02
C PRO A 83 -0.02 11.38 -14.99
N GLU A 84 1.14 11.52 -15.63
CA GLU A 84 1.63 10.59 -16.64
C GLU A 84 2.36 9.39 -16.05
N ALA A 85 3.01 9.56 -14.89
CA ALA A 85 3.89 8.54 -14.31
C ALA A 85 3.47 8.09 -12.89
N GLY A 86 2.49 8.74 -12.30
CA GLY A 86 2.17 8.52 -10.89
C GLY A 86 3.34 8.91 -9.98
N THR A 87 3.60 8.13 -8.95
CA THR A 87 4.71 8.32 -8.00
C THR A 87 5.78 7.26 -8.23
N PRO A 88 7.00 7.63 -8.69
CA PRO A 88 8.07 6.66 -8.91
C PRO A 88 8.54 6.00 -7.60
N PRO A 89 8.85 4.69 -7.61
CA PRO A 89 9.38 3.98 -6.44
C PRO A 89 10.65 4.61 -5.86
N GLU A 90 11.56 5.04 -6.73
CA GLU A 90 12.82 5.68 -6.34
C GLU A 90 12.59 7.00 -5.61
N ALA A 91 11.58 7.76 -6.01
CA ALA A 91 11.25 9.02 -5.36
C ALA A 91 10.75 8.80 -3.92
N ILE A 92 9.99 7.73 -3.70
CA ILE A 92 9.54 7.34 -2.35
C ILE A 92 10.74 6.96 -1.48
N THR A 93 11.67 6.16 -2.02
CA THR A 93 12.89 5.75 -1.33
C THR A 93 13.74 6.97 -0.92
N LEU A 94 14.02 7.85 -1.88
CA LEU A 94 14.79 9.08 -1.63
C LEU A 94 14.10 9.99 -0.61
N PHE A 95 12.77 10.12 -0.68
CA PHE A 95 12.00 10.92 0.27
C PHE A 95 12.17 10.43 1.71
N PHE A 96 12.11 9.11 1.95
CA PHE A 96 12.30 8.57 3.28
C PHE A 96 13.75 8.65 3.74
N GLU A 97 14.73 8.49 2.87
CA GLU A 97 16.15 8.75 3.18
C GLU A 97 16.37 10.20 3.62
N ASP A 98 15.84 11.16 2.87
CA ASP A 98 15.99 12.59 3.16
C ASP A 98 15.28 13.03 4.44
N THR A 99 14.16 12.40 4.77
CA THR A 99 13.41 12.69 6.01
C THR A 99 13.97 11.96 7.22
N GLY A 100 14.92 11.05 7.04
CA GLY A 100 15.53 10.26 8.12
C GLY A 100 14.57 9.23 8.74
N VAL A 101 13.49 8.90 8.05
CA VAL A 101 12.59 7.82 8.46
C VAL A 101 13.30 6.48 8.27
N ALA A 102 13.32 5.66 9.31
CA ALA A 102 13.90 4.32 9.22
C ALA A 102 12.98 3.40 8.42
N PHE A 103 13.47 2.86 7.32
CA PHE A 103 12.77 1.92 6.45
C PHE A 103 13.72 0.86 5.86
N THR A 104 13.16 -0.17 5.28
CA THR A 104 13.88 -1.15 4.46
C THR A 104 13.19 -1.26 3.12
N ALA A 105 13.94 -1.07 2.03
CA ALA A 105 13.48 -1.33 0.68
C ALA A 105 13.98 -2.72 0.25
N THR A 106 13.09 -3.56 -0.26
CA THR A 106 13.42 -4.93 -0.69
C THR A 106 12.47 -5.38 -1.80
N GLN A 107 12.84 -6.44 -2.51
CA GLN A 107 12.11 -7.02 -3.63
C GLN A 107 11.96 -8.53 -3.43
N ASN A 108 11.12 -9.17 -4.24
CA ASN A 108 10.93 -10.62 -4.26
C ASN A 108 10.51 -11.18 -2.89
N LEU A 109 9.57 -10.51 -2.23
CA LEU A 109 9.01 -10.97 -0.99
C LEU A 109 7.82 -11.90 -1.23
N THR A 110 7.69 -12.88 -0.34
CA THR A 110 6.55 -13.78 -0.31
C THR A 110 5.44 -13.26 0.61
N LEU A 111 4.23 -13.80 0.48
CA LEU A 111 3.15 -13.53 1.44
C LEU A 111 3.54 -13.87 2.89
N SER A 112 4.44 -14.83 3.08
CA SER A 112 4.98 -15.18 4.41
C SER A 112 5.86 -14.08 4.97
N ASP A 113 6.71 -13.47 4.13
CA ASP A 113 7.57 -12.36 4.53
C ASP A 113 6.73 -11.13 4.88
N LEU A 114 5.68 -10.86 4.09
CA LEU A 114 4.73 -9.79 4.37
C LEU A 114 4.03 -9.98 5.72
N LYS A 115 3.54 -11.20 6.01
CA LYS A 115 2.95 -11.52 7.31
C LYS A 115 3.94 -11.36 8.46
N ALA A 116 5.20 -11.77 8.26
CA ALA A 116 6.24 -11.59 9.26
C ALA A 116 6.51 -10.12 9.57
N ALA A 117 6.56 -9.26 8.54
CA ALA A 117 6.71 -7.82 8.70
C ALA A 117 5.55 -7.20 9.48
N LEU A 118 4.31 -7.51 9.09
CA LEU A 118 3.10 -7.02 9.76
C LEU A 118 3.04 -7.49 11.22
N SER A 119 3.40 -8.75 11.50
CA SER A 119 3.45 -9.31 12.85
C SER A 119 4.52 -8.64 13.72
N ALA A 120 5.57 -8.10 13.10
CA ALA A 120 6.60 -7.30 13.78
C ALA A 120 6.16 -5.83 14.00
N GLY A 121 4.97 -5.45 13.57
CA GLY A 121 4.43 -4.09 13.71
C GLY A 121 4.84 -3.15 12.59
N HIS A 122 5.31 -3.66 11.45
CA HIS A 122 5.74 -2.86 10.32
C HIS A 122 4.67 -2.81 9.23
N PRO A 123 4.02 -1.67 8.99
CA PRO A 123 3.19 -1.48 7.81
C PRO A 123 4.07 -1.52 6.55
N VAL A 124 3.48 -1.98 5.46
CA VAL A 124 4.21 -2.25 4.23
C VAL A 124 3.62 -1.46 3.08
N LEU A 125 4.35 -0.47 2.59
CA LEU A 125 4.01 0.25 1.36
C LEU A 125 4.44 -0.59 0.16
N LEU A 126 3.51 -0.89 -0.72
CA LEU A 126 3.77 -1.74 -1.88
C LEU A 126 2.92 -1.32 -3.09
N PRO A 127 3.42 -1.53 -4.31
CA PRO A 127 2.61 -1.43 -5.51
C PRO A 127 1.86 -2.74 -5.73
N LEU A 128 0.71 -2.65 -6.39
CA LEU A 128 -0.05 -3.79 -6.89
C LEU A 128 -0.79 -3.40 -8.18
N GLN A 129 -1.28 -4.38 -8.91
CA GLN A 129 -2.18 -4.15 -10.03
C GLN A 129 -3.62 -4.05 -9.52
N ALA A 130 -4.20 -2.87 -9.67
CA ALA A 130 -5.47 -2.52 -9.05
C ALA A 130 -6.65 -2.58 -10.02
N TRP A 131 -7.54 -1.69 -9.86
CA TRP A 131 -8.93 -1.65 -10.22
C TRP A 131 -9.11 -1.28 -11.68
N SER A 132 -10.15 -1.81 -12.33
CA SER A 132 -10.63 -1.26 -13.59
C SER A 132 -11.16 0.16 -13.38
N ALA A 133 -11.33 0.90 -14.48
CA ALA A 133 -11.80 2.29 -14.48
C ALA A 133 -13.19 2.49 -13.82
N ASP A 134 -13.97 1.43 -13.64
CA ASP A 134 -15.27 1.46 -12.96
C ASP A 134 -15.16 1.16 -11.44
N GLY A 135 -13.94 0.98 -10.92
CA GLY A 135 -13.69 0.66 -9.52
C GLY A 135 -13.94 -0.80 -9.17
N SER A 136 -14.25 -1.65 -10.15
CA SER A 136 -14.24 -3.11 -9.97
C SER A 136 -12.81 -3.63 -10.10
N TYR A 137 -12.54 -4.79 -9.45
CA TYR A 137 -11.33 -5.54 -9.76
C TYR A 137 -11.37 -5.96 -11.23
N ASN A 138 -10.29 -5.72 -11.97
CA ASN A 138 -10.14 -6.31 -13.28
C ASN A 138 -9.85 -7.80 -13.08
N VAL A 139 -10.93 -8.59 -13.02
CA VAL A 139 -10.89 -10.04 -12.77
C VAL A 139 -10.73 -10.86 -14.05
N ASP A 140 -10.78 -10.21 -15.23
CA ASP A 140 -10.98 -10.95 -16.47
C ASP A 140 -9.76 -11.74 -16.90
N ASP A 141 -8.55 -11.25 -16.69
CA ASP A 141 -7.34 -12.07 -16.75
C ASP A 141 -6.16 -11.39 -16.02
N PRO A 142 -5.89 -11.72 -14.78
CA PRO A 142 -4.73 -11.19 -14.08
C PRO A 142 -3.39 -11.70 -14.66
N THR A 143 -3.41 -12.56 -15.67
CA THR A 143 -2.22 -13.08 -16.33
C THR A 143 -1.96 -12.45 -17.71
N ASP A 144 -2.85 -11.59 -18.20
CA ASP A 144 -2.63 -10.85 -19.44
C ASP A 144 -1.80 -9.58 -19.18
N PRO A 145 -0.50 -9.57 -19.54
CA PRO A 145 0.38 -8.44 -19.28
C PRO A 145 -0.07 -7.13 -19.93
N GLU A 146 -0.82 -7.20 -21.05
CA GLU A 146 -1.28 -6.00 -21.74
C GLU A 146 -2.42 -5.29 -20.99
N THR A 147 -3.17 -6.03 -20.18
CA THR A 147 -4.31 -5.49 -19.44
C THR A 147 -3.99 -5.19 -17.99
N TYR A 148 -3.24 -6.03 -17.29
CA TYR A 148 -3.04 -5.84 -15.85
C TYR A 148 -1.87 -4.91 -15.49
N LEU A 149 -0.80 -4.87 -16.28
CA LEU A 149 0.35 -3.99 -16.00
C LEU A 149 0.05 -2.49 -16.23
N ALA A 150 -1.10 -2.15 -16.77
CA ALA A 150 -1.52 -0.76 -16.96
C ALA A 150 -2.17 -0.13 -15.71
N GLU A 151 -2.49 -0.92 -14.68
CA GLU A 151 -3.28 -0.51 -13.52
C GLU A 151 -2.45 -0.46 -12.23
N GLY A 152 -1.20 -0.03 -12.33
CA GLY A 152 -0.29 0.12 -11.19
C GLY A 152 -0.85 1.04 -10.12
N HIS A 153 -0.86 0.58 -8.85
CA HIS A 153 -1.47 1.29 -7.74
C HIS A 153 -0.69 1.08 -6.44
N TRP A 154 -0.42 2.17 -5.73
CA TRP A 154 0.21 2.13 -4.42
C TRP A 154 -0.79 1.98 -3.29
N VAL A 155 -0.51 1.04 -2.39
CA VAL A 155 -1.30 0.78 -1.18
C VAL A 155 -0.39 0.54 0.03
N ILE A 156 -0.95 0.62 1.23
CA ILE A 156 -0.24 0.23 2.45
C ILE A 156 -0.90 -1.02 3.01
N CYS A 157 -0.19 -2.14 3.03
CA CYS A 157 -0.63 -3.33 3.74
C CYS A 157 -0.49 -3.09 5.25
N VAL A 158 -1.60 -3.22 5.98
CA VAL A 158 -1.70 -2.90 7.41
C VAL A 158 -2.14 -4.10 8.25
N GLY A 159 -2.44 -5.23 7.63
CA GLY A 159 -2.85 -6.40 8.40
C GLY A 159 -3.20 -7.61 7.55
N TYR A 160 -3.51 -8.71 8.23
CA TYR A 160 -3.98 -9.94 7.61
C TYR A 160 -4.85 -10.76 8.56
N ALA A 161 -5.58 -11.73 7.99
CA ALA A 161 -6.29 -12.77 8.70
C ALA A 161 -6.03 -14.14 8.05
N ASP A 162 -5.72 -15.14 8.87
CA ASP A 162 -5.60 -16.54 8.47
C ASP A 162 -6.92 -17.30 8.68
N ALA A 163 -8.02 -16.70 8.24
CA ALA A 163 -9.36 -17.27 8.27
C ALA A 163 -9.52 -18.44 7.29
N ALA A 164 -10.70 -19.04 7.21
CA ALA A 164 -11.01 -20.12 6.25
C ALA A 164 -10.73 -19.68 4.78
N ARG A 165 -10.87 -18.42 4.46
CA ARG A 165 -10.34 -17.75 3.28
C ARG A 165 -9.40 -16.67 3.75
N PRO A 166 -8.07 -16.87 3.71
CA PRO A 166 -7.09 -15.89 4.14
C PRO A 166 -7.19 -14.59 3.32
N TYR A 167 -6.95 -13.45 3.95
CA TYR A 167 -6.95 -12.15 3.28
C TYR A 167 -5.95 -11.18 3.91
N PHE A 168 -5.56 -10.17 3.14
CA PHE A 168 -4.79 -9.03 3.59
C PHE A 168 -5.65 -7.77 3.68
N ILE A 169 -5.25 -6.85 4.54
CA ILE A 169 -5.95 -5.61 4.84
C ILE A 169 -5.05 -4.45 4.40
N PHE A 170 -5.62 -3.56 3.60
CA PHE A 170 -4.89 -2.43 3.04
C PHE A 170 -5.55 -1.11 3.40
N ASN A 171 -4.72 -0.11 3.71
CA ASN A 171 -5.09 1.28 3.55
C ASN A 171 -4.94 1.60 2.06
N ASP A 172 -6.05 1.67 1.38
CA ASP A 172 -6.12 1.91 -0.06
C ASP A 172 -6.58 3.35 -0.31
N PRO A 173 -5.73 4.20 -0.91
CA PRO A 173 -6.10 5.58 -1.15
C PRO A 173 -7.22 5.77 -2.19
N ALA A 174 -7.51 4.77 -3.03
CA ALA A 174 -8.64 4.82 -3.95
C ALA A 174 -10.00 4.62 -3.26
N CYS A 175 -10.00 4.07 -2.05
CA CYS A 175 -11.18 3.73 -1.28
C CYS A 175 -11.36 4.62 -0.04
N VAL A 176 -12.52 4.51 0.61
CA VAL A 176 -12.77 5.09 1.94
C VAL A 176 -12.66 3.98 2.96
N GLY A 177 -11.64 4.06 3.84
CA GLY A 177 -11.37 3.03 4.85
C GLY A 177 -10.38 1.97 4.38
N HIS A 178 -10.69 0.72 4.67
CA HIS A 178 -9.79 -0.40 4.37
C HIS A 178 -10.33 -1.27 3.24
N THR A 179 -9.43 -1.75 2.38
CA THR A 179 -9.73 -2.75 1.37
C THR A 179 -9.24 -4.11 1.86
N LEU A 180 -10.06 -5.15 1.68
CA LEU A 180 -9.69 -6.53 2.01
C LEU A 180 -9.58 -7.33 0.72
N ILE A 181 -8.40 -7.92 0.51
CA ILE A 181 -8.11 -8.71 -0.69
C ILE A 181 -7.79 -10.14 -0.24
N ALA A 182 -8.45 -11.14 -0.85
CA ALA A 182 -8.12 -12.53 -0.60
C ALA A 182 -6.66 -12.81 -0.95
N ALA A 183 -5.98 -13.63 -0.14
CA ALA A 183 -4.54 -13.83 -0.27
C ALA A 183 -4.14 -14.40 -1.64
N ASP A 184 -4.95 -15.29 -2.21
CA ASP A 184 -4.74 -15.87 -3.53
C ASP A 184 -4.95 -14.86 -4.68
N GLU A 185 -5.79 -13.86 -4.48
CA GLU A 185 -5.97 -12.77 -5.42
C GLU A 185 -4.85 -11.74 -5.29
N PHE A 186 -4.50 -11.36 -4.07
CA PHE A 186 -3.41 -10.43 -3.83
C PHE A 186 -2.07 -10.95 -4.39
N ASP A 187 -1.76 -12.23 -4.18
CA ASP A 187 -0.55 -12.87 -4.71
C ASP A 187 -0.38 -12.69 -6.22
N ARG A 188 -1.49 -12.78 -6.97
CA ARG A 188 -1.49 -12.55 -8.42
C ARG A 188 -1.41 -11.09 -8.83
N ARG A 189 -1.82 -10.17 -7.95
CA ARG A 189 -1.81 -8.72 -8.18
C ARG A 189 -0.56 -8.02 -7.69
N TRP A 190 0.23 -8.72 -6.86
CA TRP A 190 1.43 -8.15 -6.27
C TRP A 190 2.61 -8.23 -7.23
N ILE A 191 2.47 -7.54 -8.33
CA ILE A 191 3.45 -7.43 -9.39
C ILE A 191 3.51 -5.98 -9.88
N ASP A 192 4.64 -5.60 -10.44
CA ASP A 192 4.82 -4.28 -11.04
C ASP A 192 5.77 -4.38 -12.24
N GLN A 193 5.76 -3.36 -13.09
CA GLN A 193 6.64 -3.26 -14.24
C GLN A 193 7.41 -1.94 -14.21
N SER A 194 8.72 -2.01 -14.35
CA SER A 194 9.53 -0.81 -14.52
C SER A 194 9.38 -0.20 -15.91
N GLY A 195 9.79 1.07 -16.05
CA GLY A 195 9.72 1.79 -17.31
C GLY A 195 10.57 1.18 -18.46
N ASP A 196 11.44 0.21 -18.17
CA ASP A 196 12.21 -0.56 -19.16
C ASP A 196 11.53 -1.88 -19.56
N GLY A 197 10.34 -2.18 -19.01
CA GLY A 197 9.58 -3.38 -19.27
C GLY A 197 9.94 -4.59 -18.41
N THR A 198 10.82 -4.43 -17.42
CA THR A 198 11.12 -5.51 -16.46
C THR A 198 9.94 -5.69 -15.51
N VAL A 199 9.41 -6.92 -15.42
CA VAL A 199 8.34 -7.30 -14.49
C VAL A 199 8.97 -7.81 -13.20
N TYR A 200 8.41 -7.39 -12.08
CA TYR A 200 8.78 -7.79 -10.71
C TYR A 200 7.57 -8.40 -10.02
N ASP A 201 7.73 -9.55 -9.43
CA ASP A 201 6.80 -10.29 -8.61
C ASP A 201 7.32 -10.49 -7.17
#